data_b8cab9fd346edc126dc179e50354aa67
#
_entry.id   b8cab9fd346edc126dc179e50354aa67
#
_cell.length_a   1.000
_cell.length_b   1.000
_cell.length_c   1.000
_cell.angle_alpha   90.00
_cell.angle_beta   90.00
_cell.angle_gamma   90.00
#
_symmetry.space_group_name_H-M   'P 1'
#
loop_
_entity.id
_entity.type
_entity.pdbx_description
1 polymer ?
#
loop_
_entity_poly.entity_id
_entity_poly.type
_entity_poly.pdbx_seq_one_letter_code
_entity_poly.pdbx_strand_id
1 'polypeptide(L)'
;MLASQVVSSVLEPSWFARPTCVVAADLIGKVLCRELTDSDGQQKILRMRISETEAYIGEGDAACHAHAGTRTPRTEIMYHIGGVFYVYLTYGIHHMLNLVSGPTESPEAVLIRAGFLIEGSARLMNEQLLDVNKQLNHIKQLAGPGKLTKGLQIDRTLYGKPITPASKVWVEDDGCQPLVSLRPRIGIDYARDAK
;
A
#
# COMPACT_ATOMS: atom_id res chain seq x y z
N MET A 1 -17.27 -23.43 -21.93
CA MET A 1 -16.66 -22.08 -21.95
C MET A 1 -15.37 -22.17 -21.13
N LEU A 2 -14.21 -22.07 -21.78
CA LEU A 2 -12.92 -22.02 -21.10
C LEU A 2 -12.85 -20.68 -20.39
N ALA A 3 -12.77 -20.70 -19.05
CA ALA A 3 -12.44 -19.50 -18.29
C ALA A 3 -11.05 -19.04 -18.75
N SER A 4 -10.97 -17.90 -19.42
CA SER A 4 -9.69 -17.27 -19.73
C SER A 4 -8.96 -17.07 -18.39
N GLN A 5 -7.85 -17.76 -18.18
CA GLN A 5 -6.97 -17.48 -17.07
C GLN A 5 -6.52 -16.02 -17.24
N VAL A 6 -6.99 -15.15 -16.36
CA VAL A 6 -6.49 -13.78 -16.27
C VAL A 6 -5.02 -13.90 -15.80
N VAL A 7 -4.10 -13.61 -16.71
CA VAL A 7 -2.66 -13.64 -16.40
C VAL A 7 -2.37 -12.36 -15.63
N SER A 8 -2.11 -12.50 -14.34
CA SER A 8 -1.66 -11.38 -13.50
C SER A 8 -0.22 -11.01 -13.88
N SER A 9 0.07 -9.71 -14.02
CA SER A 9 1.40 -9.19 -14.32
C SER A 9 1.91 -8.31 -13.18
N VAL A 10 3.18 -8.47 -12.83
CA VAL A 10 3.84 -7.59 -11.85
C VAL A 10 3.97 -6.19 -12.43
N LEU A 11 3.59 -5.17 -11.66
CA LEU A 11 3.82 -3.78 -12.03
C LEU A 11 5.29 -3.43 -11.83
N GLU A 12 5.92 -2.97 -12.89
CA GLU A 12 7.32 -2.51 -12.85
C GLU A 12 7.45 -1.22 -12.03
N PRO A 13 8.59 -0.96 -11.37
CA PRO A 13 8.79 0.28 -10.60
C PRO A 13 8.52 1.56 -11.40
N SER A 14 8.82 1.60 -12.68
CA SER A 14 8.53 2.72 -13.59
C SER A 14 7.03 3.05 -13.71
N TRP A 15 6.15 2.08 -13.45
CA TRP A 15 4.71 2.30 -13.45
C TRP A 15 4.28 3.33 -12.40
N PHE A 16 5.01 3.41 -11.28
CA PHE A 16 4.73 4.34 -10.17
C PHE A 16 5.30 5.75 -10.43
N ALA A 17 6.19 5.94 -11.41
CA ALA A 17 6.77 7.24 -11.76
C ALA A 17 5.81 8.15 -12.55
N ARG A 18 4.51 8.05 -12.29
CA ARG A 18 3.41 8.80 -12.91
C ARG A 18 2.81 9.77 -11.90
N PRO A 19 1.97 10.75 -12.34
CA PRO A 19 1.29 11.68 -11.42
C PRO A 19 0.57 10.94 -10.29
N THR A 20 0.78 11.36 -9.06
CA THR A 20 0.37 10.65 -7.83
C THR A 20 -1.12 10.40 -7.74
N CYS A 21 -1.96 11.37 -8.12
CA CYS A 21 -3.41 11.18 -8.13
C CYS A 21 -3.85 10.10 -9.13
N VAL A 22 -3.16 9.99 -10.27
CA VAL A 22 -3.42 8.92 -11.26
C VAL A 22 -2.99 7.57 -10.71
N VAL A 23 -1.79 7.49 -10.09
CA VAL A 23 -1.31 6.25 -9.46
C VAL A 23 -2.26 5.81 -8.34
N ALA A 24 -2.73 6.74 -7.50
CA ALA A 24 -3.64 6.43 -6.40
C ALA A 24 -4.98 5.85 -6.91
N ALA A 25 -5.55 6.44 -7.96
CA ALA A 25 -6.79 5.94 -8.56
C ALA A 25 -6.59 4.58 -9.23
N ASP A 26 -5.51 4.43 -10.01
CA ASP A 26 -5.22 3.21 -10.76
C ASP A 26 -4.80 2.03 -9.86
N LEU A 27 -4.32 2.29 -8.64
CA LEU A 27 -4.03 1.26 -7.65
C LEU A 27 -5.29 0.61 -7.08
N ILE A 28 -6.45 1.27 -7.12
CA ILE A 28 -7.71 0.65 -6.70
C ILE A 28 -8.01 -0.54 -7.64
N GLY A 29 -8.22 -1.70 -7.05
CA GLY A 29 -8.43 -2.95 -7.78
C GLY A 29 -7.16 -3.72 -8.14
N LYS A 30 -5.97 -3.14 -8.02
CA LYS A 30 -4.71 -3.89 -8.14
C LYS A 30 -4.49 -4.80 -6.93
N VAL A 31 -3.58 -5.74 -7.06
CA VAL A 31 -3.30 -6.77 -6.07
C VAL A 31 -1.97 -6.49 -5.39
N LEU A 32 -2.00 -6.14 -4.11
CA LEU A 32 -0.80 -6.10 -3.27
C LEU A 32 -0.46 -7.52 -2.84
N CYS A 33 0.72 -7.98 -3.20
CA CYS A 33 1.25 -9.30 -2.88
C CYS A 33 2.27 -9.21 -1.76
N ARG A 34 2.24 -10.17 -0.82
CA ARG A 34 3.21 -10.30 0.27
C ARG A 34 3.66 -11.76 0.38
N GLU A 35 4.95 -12.00 0.17
CA GLU A 35 5.57 -13.30 0.42
C GLU A 35 5.95 -13.41 1.90
N LEU A 36 5.46 -14.47 2.55
CA LEU A 36 5.74 -14.82 3.94
C LEU A 36 6.21 -16.26 4.02
N THR A 37 6.97 -16.58 5.08
CA THR A 37 7.31 -17.94 5.43
C THR A 37 6.36 -18.42 6.52
N ASP A 38 5.68 -19.55 6.31
CA ASP A 38 4.80 -20.13 7.32
C ASP A 38 5.57 -20.88 8.43
N SER A 39 4.84 -21.43 9.41
CA SER A 39 5.43 -22.19 10.54
C SER A 39 6.21 -23.42 10.08
N ASP A 40 5.91 -23.95 8.92
CA ASP A 40 6.52 -25.15 8.36
C ASP A 40 7.72 -24.83 7.45
N GLY A 41 8.10 -23.53 7.38
CA GLY A 41 9.19 -23.02 6.56
C GLY A 41 8.85 -22.87 5.08
N GLN A 42 7.58 -23.02 4.69
CA GLN A 42 7.16 -22.89 3.30
C GLN A 42 6.88 -21.44 2.93
N GLN A 43 7.28 -21.06 1.71
CA GLN A 43 6.95 -19.75 1.16
C GLN A 43 5.49 -19.72 0.73
N LYS A 44 4.74 -18.72 1.18
CA LYS A 44 3.34 -18.47 0.84
C LYS A 44 3.16 -17.03 0.42
N ILE A 45 2.28 -16.80 -0.53
CA ILE A 45 1.95 -15.46 -1.00
C ILE A 45 0.54 -15.11 -0.53
N LEU A 46 0.43 -14.04 0.25
CA LEU A 46 -0.84 -13.38 0.51
C LEU A 46 -1.13 -12.43 -0.65
N ARG A 47 -2.34 -12.47 -1.19
CA ARG A 47 -2.82 -11.55 -2.21
C ARG A 47 -3.99 -10.74 -1.66
N MET A 48 -3.83 -9.43 -1.65
CA MET A 48 -4.82 -8.48 -1.16
C MET A 48 -5.23 -7.53 -2.28
N ARG A 49 -6.50 -7.46 -2.59
CA ARG A 49 -7.03 -6.45 -3.51
C ARG A 49 -7.10 -5.10 -2.79
N ILE A 50 -6.45 -4.09 -3.36
CA ILE A 50 -6.46 -2.72 -2.84
C ILE A 50 -7.85 -2.13 -3.07
N SER A 51 -8.46 -1.58 -2.01
CA SER A 51 -9.80 -0.98 -2.04
C SER A 51 -9.82 0.48 -1.63
N GLU A 52 -8.76 0.99 -0.99
CA GLU A 52 -8.67 2.38 -0.55
C GLU A 52 -7.22 2.87 -0.58
N THR A 53 -7.04 4.07 -1.15
CA THR A 53 -5.75 4.76 -1.23
C THR A 53 -5.92 6.23 -0.90
N GLU A 54 -4.82 6.90 -0.51
CA GLU A 54 -4.75 8.36 -0.39
C GLU A 54 -3.52 8.88 -1.11
N ALA A 55 -3.71 9.93 -1.93
CA ALA A 55 -2.62 10.63 -2.59
C ALA A 55 -2.06 11.76 -1.70
N TYR A 56 -0.74 11.87 -1.58
CA TYR A 56 -0.01 12.93 -0.92
C TYR A 56 0.92 13.57 -1.93
N ILE A 57 0.63 14.81 -2.33
CA ILE A 57 1.20 15.47 -3.52
C ILE A 57 2.34 16.45 -3.21
N GLY A 58 3.13 16.15 -2.18
CA GLY A 58 4.39 16.83 -1.95
C GLY A 58 4.28 18.19 -1.25
N GLU A 59 5.09 19.14 -1.71
CA GLU A 59 5.34 20.40 -1.01
C GLU A 59 4.11 21.28 -0.84
N GLY A 60 3.20 21.28 -1.81
CA GLY A 60 1.95 22.05 -1.78
C GLY A 60 0.85 21.44 -0.92
N ASP A 61 1.04 20.23 -0.42
CA ASP A 61 0.05 19.49 0.35
C ASP A 61 0.34 19.58 1.85
N ALA A 62 -0.45 20.37 2.57
CA ALA A 62 -0.28 20.61 4.01
C ALA A 62 -0.39 19.30 4.86
N ALA A 63 -0.97 18.23 4.34
CA ALA A 63 -1.03 16.93 4.99
C ALA A 63 0.17 16.03 4.65
N CYS A 64 0.99 16.40 3.66
CA CYS A 64 2.17 15.65 3.26
C CYS A 64 3.32 15.87 4.25
N HIS A 65 4.08 14.80 4.56
CA HIS A 65 5.27 14.91 5.40
C HIS A 65 6.38 15.76 4.79
N ALA A 66 6.39 15.93 3.47
CA ALA A 66 7.32 16.77 2.74
C ALA A 66 6.76 18.19 2.45
N HIS A 67 5.63 18.57 3.11
CA HIS A 67 5.07 19.89 2.98
C HIS A 67 6.12 20.99 3.19
N ALA A 68 6.02 22.06 2.39
CA ALA A 68 6.95 23.21 2.41
C ALA A 68 8.43 22.81 2.25
N GLY A 69 8.72 21.76 1.48
CA GLY A 69 10.09 21.28 1.22
C GLY A 69 10.74 20.55 2.39
N THR A 70 9.96 20.05 3.35
CA THR A 70 10.49 19.35 4.52
C THR A 70 11.24 18.08 4.10
N ARG A 71 12.57 18.13 4.18
CA ARG A 71 13.48 17.00 3.84
C ARG A 71 14.24 16.56 5.08
N THR A 72 13.96 15.36 5.55
CA THR A 72 14.52 14.74 6.76
C THR A 72 14.94 13.30 6.45
N PRO A 73 15.72 12.62 7.29
CA PRO A 73 16.02 11.20 7.09
C PRO A 73 14.76 10.32 6.92
N ARG A 74 13.61 10.73 7.46
CA ARG A 74 12.35 10.03 7.28
C ARG A 74 11.72 10.27 5.91
N THR A 75 11.77 11.52 5.41
CA THR A 75 11.11 11.92 4.16
C THR A 75 12.02 11.82 2.94
N GLU A 76 13.33 11.58 3.13
CA GLU A 76 14.33 11.52 2.06
C GLU A 76 13.90 10.62 0.91
N ILE A 77 13.34 9.44 1.22
CA ILE A 77 12.93 8.49 0.20
C ILE A 77 11.76 8.99 -0.67
N MET A 78 10.97 9.95 -0.21
CA MET A 78 9.88 10.52 -0.99
C MET A 78 10.40 11.34 -2.19
N TYR A 79 11.65 11.83 -2.14
CA TYR A 79 12.31 12.56 -3.23
C TYR A 79 12.91 11.63 -4.29
N HIS A 80 12.84 10.31 -4.06
CA HIS A 80 13.25 9.31 -5.05
C HIS A 80 12.23 9.23 -6.20
N ILE A 81 12.66 8.74 -7.37
CA ILE A 81 11.71 8.39 -8.45
C ILE A 81 10.70 7.36 -7.94
N GLY A 82 9.46 7.43 -8.38
CA GLY A 82 8.40 6.48 -8.02
C GLY A 82 8.81 5.01 -8.23
N GLY A 83 8.28 4.12 -7.38
CA GLY A 83 8.56 2.68 -7.45
C GLY A 83 9.36 2.12 -6.27
N VAL A 84 9.46 2.86 -5.18
CA VAL A 84 10.04 2.41 -3.90
C VAL A 84 9.05 2.55 -2.75
N PHE A 85 9.28 1.81 -1.67
CA PHE A 85 8.43 1.87 -0.48
C PHE A 85 8.85 3.01 0.45
N TYR A 86 7.87 3.77 0.94
CA TYR A 86 7.99 4.68 2.07
C TYR A 86 7.19 4.12 3.25
N VAL A 87 7.85 3.48 4.19
CA VAL A 87 7.23 2.92 5.39
C VAL A 87 7.70 3.67 6.62
N TYR A 88 6.76 4.22 7.39
CA TYR A 88 7.06 4.91 8.64
C TYR A 88 6.17 4.43 9.78
N LEU A 89 6.63 4.69 11.02
CA LEU A 89 5.89 4.39 12.24
C LEU A 89 5.11 5.62 12.69
N THR A 90 3.82 5.49 12.92
CA THR A 90 2.96 6.54 13.48
C THR A 90 2.53 6.18 14.90
N TYR A 91 2.48 7.18 15.79
CA TYR A 91 2.14 7.05 17.22
C TYR A 91 2.96 5.98 17.95
N GLY A 92 4.12 5.59 17.44
CA GLY A 92 4.97 4.55 18.02
C GLY A 92 4.45 3.11 17.90
N ILE A 93 3.29 2.88 17.27
CA ILE A 93 2.61 1.57 17.27
C ILE A 93 2.18 1.05 15.91
N HIS A 94 1.95 1.91 14.91
CA HIS A 94 1.43 1.51 13.61
C HIS A 94 2.39 1.88 12.48
N HIS A 95 2.69 0.92 11.62
CA HIS A 95 3.36 1.20 10.36
C HIS A 95 2.35 1.70 9.32
N MET A 96 2.80 2.61 8.44
CA MET A 96 2.05 3.13 7.31
C MET A 96 2.78 2.76 6.03
N LEU A 97 2.11 2.04 5.14
CA LEU A 97 2.66 1.61 3.85
C LEU A 97 2.33 2.64 2.79
N ASN A 98 3.36 3.32 2.29
CA ASN A 98 3.22 4.21 1.14
C ASN A 98 4.09 3.72 -0.02
N LEU A 99 3.62 3.99 -1.22
CA LEU A 99 4.32 3.77 -2.48
C LEU A 99 4.74 5.13 -3.00
N VAL A 100 6.04 5.39 -3.11
CA VAL A 100 6.56 6.64 -3.69
C VAL A 100 6.15 6.68 -5.15
N SER A 101 5.68 7.83 -5.61
CA SER A 101 5.18 8.08 -6.95
C SER A 101 5.75 9.38 -7.52
N GLY A 102 5.50 9.63 -8.79
CA GLY A 102 6.01 10.83 -9.46
C GLY A 102 7.50 10.76 -9.85
N PRO A 103 8.03 11.87 -10.42
CA PRO A 103 9.42 11.97 -10.81
C PRO A 103 10.36 12.20 -9.63
N THR A 104 11.66 12.04 -9.84
CA THR A 104 12.70 12.39 -8.88
C THR A 104 12.56 13.86 -8.44
N GLU A 105 12.86 14.14 -7.16
CA GLU A 105 12.74 15.47 -6.50
C GLU A 105 11.30 15.99 -6.41
N SER A 106 10.29 15.17 -6.69
CA SER A 106 8.88 15.46 -6.40
C SER A 106 8.43 14.54 -5.24
N PRO A 107 8.40 15.04 -3.99
CA PRO A 107 8.23 14.19 -2.81
C PRO A 107 6.79 13.75 -2.61
N GLU A 108 6.33 12.86 -3.46
CA GLU A 108 4.96 12.40 -3.56
C GLU A 108 4.84 10.91 -3.19
N ALA A 109 3.69 10.51 -2.65
CA ALA A 109 3.45 9.11 -2.32
C ALA A 109 1.95 8.78 -2.25
N VAL A 110 1.63 7.51 -2.45
CA VAL A 110 0.29 6.94 -2.26
C VAL A 110 0.27 6.06 -1.02
N LEU A 111 -0.54 6.40 -0.02
CA LEU A 111 -0.82 5.56 1.14
C LEU A 111 -1.81 4.47 0.77
N ILE A 112 -1.49 3.21 1.09
CA ILE A 112 -2.42 2.09 0.99
C ILE A 112 -3.19 1.98 2.31
N ARG A 113 -4.51 2.25 2.26
CA ARG A 113 -5.34 2.33 3.47
C ARG A 113 -6.11 1.07 3.80
N ALA A 114 -6.65 0.42 2.79
CA ALA A 114 -7.47 -0.75 2.98
C ALA A 114 -7.42 -1.70 1.78
N GLY A 115 -7.80 -2.94 2.04
CA GLY A 115 -7.97 -3.98 1.04
C GLY A 115 -8.64 -5.21 1.63
N PHE A 116 -8.84 -6.22 0.81
CA PHE A 116 -9.37 -7.51 1.22
C PHE A 116 -8.59 -8.65 0.59
N LEU A 117 -8.40 -9.73 1.34
CA LEU A 117 -7.68 -10.90 0.86
C LEU A 117 -8.49 -11.59 -0.23
N ILE A 118 -7.82 -11.90 -1.34
CA ILE A 118 -8.38 -12.69 -2.45
C ILE A 118 -7.75 -14.07 -2.53
N GLU A 119 -6.54 -14.22 -2.01
CA GLU A 119 -5.80 -15.48 -1.95
C GLU A 119 -4.87 -15.47 -0.75
N GLY A 120 -4.63 -16.62 -0.15
CA GLY A 120 -3.73 -16.83 0.97
C GLY A 120 -4.42 -17.47 2.17
N SER A 121 -3.61 -17.89 3.14
CA SER A 121 -4.10 -18.53 4.36
C SER A 121 -4.25 -17.52 5.49
N ALA A 122 -5.37 -17.57 6.18
CA ALA A 122 -5.60 -16.81 7.41
C ALA A 122 -4.52 -17.06 8.48
N ARG A 123 -3.91 -18.25 8.48
CA ARG A 123 -2.81 -18.62 9.41
C ARG A 123 -1.52 -17.84 9.16
N LEU A 124 -1.32 -17.27 7.98
CA LEU A 124 -0.16 -16.42 7.66
C LEU A 124 -0.31 -14.99 8.15
N MET A 125 -1.52 -14.57 8.40
CA MET A 125 -1.77 -13.29 9.04
C MET A 125 -1.44 -13.39 10.53
N ASN A 126 -0.99 -12.30 11.12
CA ASN A 126 -0.74 -12.25 12.54
C ASN A 126 -2.01 -12.68 13.31
N GLU A 127 -1.94 -13.80 14.04
CA GLU A 127 -3.06 -14.46 14.73
C GLU A 127 -3.85 -13.51 15.65
N GLN A 128 -3.21 -12.44 16.15
CA GLN A 128 -3.87 -11.41 16.96
C GLN A 128 -4.96 -10.62 16.21
N LEU A 129 -5.03 -10.73 14.88
CA LEU A 129 -6.06 -10.10 14.05
C LEU A 129 -7.19 -11.06 13.66
N LEU A 130 -7.02 -12.36 13.93
CA LEU A 130 -7.98 -13.39 13.57
C LEU A 130 -8.92 -13.64 14.75
N ASP A 131 -10.10 -13.06 14.71
CA ASP A 131 -11.23 -13.56 15.50
C ASP A 131 -11.78 -14.80 14.80
N VAL A 132 -11.40 -15.99 15.30
CA VAL A 132 -11.61 -17.32 14.69
C VAL A 132 -13.10 -17.64 14.44
N ASN A 133 -14.02 -16.88 15.03
CA ASN A 133 -15.45 -17.15 15.00
C ASN A 133 -16.24 -16.39 13.91
N LYS A 134 -15.56 -15.64 13.00
CA LYS A 134 -16.28 -14.78 12.04
C LYS A 134 -15.73 -14.91 10.63
N GLN A 135 -16.16 -15.95 9.91
CA GLN A 135 -15.87 -16.14 8.47
C GLN A 135 -16.22 -14.94 7.55
N LEU A 136 -17.03 -13.99 8.03
CA LEU A 136 -17.40 -12.74 7.32
C LEU A 136 -16.47 -11.56 7.59
N ASN A 137 -15.45 -11.70 8.44
CA ASN A 137 -14.64 -10.56 8.91
C ASN A 137 -13.30 -10.35 8.18
N HIS A 138 -12.93 -11.18 7.20
CA HIS A 138 -11.69 -10.99 6.44
C HIS A 138 -11.63 -9.63 5.74
N ILE A 139 -12.78 -9.11 5.27
CA ILE A 139 -12.87 -7.79 4.64
C ILE A 139 -12.61 -6.66 5.65
N LYS A 140 -13.08 -6.80 6.90
CA LYS A 140 -12.91 -5.78 7.96
C LYS A 140 -11.51 -5.76 8.57
N GLN A 141 -10.73 -6.83 8.44
CA GLN A 141 -9.45 -6.98 9.12
C GLN A 141 -8.34 -6.11 8.52
N LEU A 142 -8.42 -5.79 7.23
CA LEU A 142 -7.46 -4.94 6.53
C LEU A 142 -8.03 -3.55 6.23
N ALA A 143 -9.12 -3.15 6.89
CA ALA A 143 -9.69 -1.82 6.79
C ALA A 143 -8.98 -0.87 7.77
N GLY A 144 -8.17 0.00 7.21
CA GLY A 144 -7.32 0.95 7.92
C GLY A 144 -5.83 0.62 7.82
N PRO A 145 -4.96 1.63 7.62
CA PRO A 145 -3.57 1.43 7.21
C PRO A 145 -2.74 0.68 8.25
N GLY A 146 -2.95 0.92 9.55
CA GLY A 146 -2.26 0.21 10.62
C GLY A 146 -2.69 -1.26 10.76
N LYS A 147 -3.96 -1.58 10.52
CA LYS A 147 -4.44 -2.96 10.49
C LYS A 147 -3.88 -3.72 9.29
N LEU A 148 -3.86 -3.05 8.13
CA LEU A 148 -3.31 -3.57 6.90
C LEU A 148 -1.84 -3.97 7.08
N THR A 149 -0.99 -3.06 7.55
CA THR A 149 0.44 -3.34 7.75
C THR A 149 0.68 -4.43 8.78
N LYS A 150 -0.10 -4.44 9.89
CA LYS A 150 -0.03 -5.50 10.89
C LYS A 150 -0.44 -6.85 10.29
N GLY A 151 -1.53 -6.91 9.52
CA GLY A 151 -2.02 -8.14 8.89
C GLY A 151 -1.03 -8.71 7.87
N LEU A 152 -0.40 -7.86 7.09
CA LEU A 152 0.59 -8.25 6.08
C LEU A 152 2.03 -8.34 6.63
N GLN A 153 2.23 -8.16 7.94
CA GLN A 153 3.55 -8.15 8.57
C GLN A 153 4.53 -7.20 7.84
N ILE A 154 4.04 -5.98 7.59
CA ILE A 154 4.82 -4.92 6.95
C ILE A 154 5.39 -3.99 8.03
N ASP A 155 6.69 -3.74 7.95
CA ASP A 155 7.42 -2.86 8.86
C ASP A 155 8.45 -1.98 8.12
N ARG A 156 9.28 -1.27 8.88
CA ARG A 156 10.29 -0.35 8.35
C ARG A 156 11.42 -1.02 7.56
N THR A 157 11.54 -2.34 7.57
CA THR A 157 12.55 -3.05 6.77
C THR A 157 12.31 -2.91 5.26
N LEU A 158 11.10 -2.47 4.86
CA LEU A 158 10.76 -2.15 3.47
C LEU A 158 11.15 -0.72 3.05
N TYR A 159 11.47 0.19 4.01
CA TYR A 159 11.83 1.58 3.67
C TYR A 159 12.94 1.62 2.61
N GLY A 160 12.67 2.32 1.50
CA GLY A 160 13.61 2.47 0.39
C GLY A 160 13.79 1.27 -0.53
N LYS A 161 13.16 0.13 -0.23
CA LYS A 161 13.23 -1.03 -1.14
C LYS A 161 12.33 -0.82 -2.37
N PRO A 162 12.73 -1.36 -3.54
CA PRO A 162 11.91 -1.30 -4.75
C PRO A 162 10.63 -2.11 -4.61
N ILE A 163 9.57 -1.69 -5.30
CA ILE A 163 8.27 -2.38 -5.34
C ILE A 163 8.38 -3.55 -6.34
N THR A 164 9.04 -4.63 -5.91
CA THR A 164 9.30 -5.81 -6.74
C THR A 164 9.22 -7.08 -5.88
N PRO A 165 9.05 -8.27 -6.49
CA PRO A 165 9.06 -9.55 -5.77
C PRO A 165 10.34 -9.78 -4.94
N ALA A 166 11.49 -9.24 -5.36
CA ALA A 166 12.74 -9.33 -4.58
C ALA A 166 12.64 -8.68 -3.18
N SER A 167 11.75 -7.71 -3.01
CA SER A 167 11.43 -7.09 -1.71
C SER A 167 10.41 -7.88 -0.90
N LYS A 168 9.91 -9.00 -1.43
CA LYS A 168 8.84 -9.81 -0.83
C LYS A 168 7.50 -9.07 -0.66
N VAL A 169 7.38 -7.89 -1.24
CA VAL A 169 6.15 -7.11 -1.38
C VAL A 169 6.18 -6.46 -2.77
N TRP A 170 5.10 -6.65 -3.53
CA TRP A 170 4.96 -6.08 -4.87
C TRP A 170 3.49 -5.86 -5.22
N VAL A 171 3.22 -5.24 -6.37
CA VAL A 171 1.86 -5.03 -6.87
C VAL A 171 1.70 -5.74 -8.21
N GLU A 172 0.56 -6.40 -8.39
CA GLU A 172 0.17 -7.06 -9.63
C GLU A 172 -1.08 -6.42 -10.23
N ASP A 173 -1.17 -6.48 -11.55
CA ASP A 173 -2.38 -6.16 -12.31
C ASP A 173 -2.99 -7.45 -12.86
N ASP A 174 -4.20 -7.77 -12.47
CA ASP A 174 -4.98 -8.90 -12.98
C ASP A 174 -6.12 -8.47 -13.91
N GLY A 175 -6.08 -7.20 -14.37
CA GLY A 175 -7.08 -6.62 -15.27
C GLY A 175 -8.37 -6.18 -14.57
N CYS A 176 -8.48 -6.26 -13.25
CA CYS A 176 -9.64 -5.76 -12.51
C CYS A 176 -9.73 -4.23 -12.61
N GLN A 177 -10.89 -3.73 -13.08
CA GLN A 177 -11.18 -2.30 -13.22
C GLN A 177 -12.46 -1.95 -12.45
N PRO A 178 -12.36 -1.70 -11.12
CA PRO A 178 -13.51 -1.34 -10.33
C PRO A 178 -13.95 0.12 -10.60
N LEU A 179 -15.19 0.42 -10.25
CA LEU A 179 -15.63 1.82 -10.19
C LEU A 179 -14.93 2.51 -9.01
N VAL A 180 -14.26 3.62 -9.29
CA VAL A 180 -13.54 4.43 -8.31
C VAL A 180 -14.39 5.63 -7.91
N SER A 181 -14.52 5.88 -6.60
CA SER A 181 -15.14 7.11 -6.07
C SER A 181 -14.08 7.94 -5.34
N LEU A 182 -14.07 9.24 -5.60
CA LEU A 182 -13.18 10.18 -4.92
C LEU A 182 -13.85 10.71 -3.65
N ARG A 183 -13.07 10.82 -2.57
CA ARG A 183 -13.52 11.35 -1.28
C ARG A 183 -12.38 12.15 -0.63
N PRO A 184 -12.69 13.08 0.30
CA PRO A 184 -11.66 13.69 1.13
C PRO A 184 -10.86 12.64 1.90
N ARG A 185 -9.57 12.88 2.09
CA ARG A 185 -8.67 12.03 2.88
C ARG A 185 -9.09 12.02 4.36
N ILE A 186 -8.77 10.94 5.07
CA ILE A 186 -9.21 10.71 6.45
C ILE A 186 -8.14 11.16 7.44
N GLY A 187 -8.54 11.89 8.50
CA GLY A 187 -7.67 12.25 9.61
C GLY A 187 -6.66 13.37 9.31
N ILE A 188 -6.97 14.23 8.33
CA ILE A 188 -6.13 15.36 7.93
C ILE A 188 -6.76 16.73 8.27
N ASP A 189 -7.70 16.77 9.21
CA ASP A 189 -8.42 17.99 9.59
C ASP A 189 -7.49 19.13 10.08
N TYR A 190 -6.30 18.78 10.56
CA TYR A 190 -5.24 19.73 10.93
C TYR A 190 -4.66 20.49 9.74
N ALA A 191 -4.77 19.93 8.54
CA ALA A 191 -4.26 20.49 7.30
C ALA A 191 -5.39 21.18 6.53
N ARG A 192 -5.94 22.26 7.07
CA ARG A 192 -7.20 22.96 6.71
C ARG A 192 -7.55 23.05 5.22
N ASP A 193 -6.55 23.04 4.32
CA ASP A 193 -6.73 23.21 2.87
C ASP A 193 -6.36 21.97 2.06
N ALA A 194 -5.98 20.87 2.71
CA ALA A 194 -5.59 19.63 2.06
C ALA A 194 -6.82 18.71 1.84
N LYS A 195 -7.58 18.96 0.76
CA LYS A 195 -8.77 18.16 0.38
C LYS A 195 -8.43 17.13 -0.68
#